data_4068d8ad2a721fd4a6f02670531d9886
#
_entry.id   4068d8ad2a721fd4a6f02670531d9886
#
_cell.length_a   1.000
_cell.length_b   1.000
_cell.length_c   1.000
_cell.angle_alpha   90.00
_cell.angle_beta   90.00
_cell.angle_gamma   90.00
#
_symmetry.space_group_name_H-M   'P 1'
#
loop_
_entity.id
_entity.type
_entity.pdbx_description
1 polymer ?
#
loop_
_entity_poly.entity_id
_entity_poly.type
_entity_poly.pdbx_seq_one_letter_code
_entity_poly.pdbx_strand_id
1 'polypeptide(L)'
;MTNSERHRLSFIIATLGPSTDNEKELITMLMAGIARQWTDGVDIARILYSDGNDVAKSRIDIFREQSKKRNLSTSIYLDSDDNNSDDYINFGNEVLPEIMTFDISNGIDFFKTIKSKLAECIKVCVRIKNGHVTEDLDDFFIECDYSMIELDSKVIHDDNIVKRSKENNCEPIYLALIPTLMKGQVQSRDENFEIGHTLEEGFDLIALYQETAHGPYPARSVKCIDEISVESEKLRVNPFQDALDKFLSFFKKK
;
A
#
# COMPACT_ATOMS: atom_id res chain seq x y z
N MET A 1 -19.28 -1.95 21.15
CA MET A 1 -18.20 -2.90 20.92
C MET A 1 -16.93 -2.08 20.92
N THR A 2 -16.08 -2.29 21.89
CA THR A 2 -14.83 -1.57 22.12
C THR A 2 -13.89 -1.83 20.98
N ASN A 3 -13.19 -0.79 20.50
CA ASN A 3 -12.06 -0.84 19.57
C ASN A 3 -11.07 -1.92 20.07
N SER A 4 -11.24 -3.14 19.59
CA SER A 4 -10.32 -4.23 19.92
C SER A 4 -9.16 -4.12 18.93
N GLU A 5 -8.09 -3.70 19.45
CA GLU A 5 -6.70 -3.90 19.12
C GLU A 5 -6.44 -4.39 17.68
N ARG A 6 -6.31 -3.44 16.76
CA ARG A 6 -5.63 -3.64 15.51
C ARG A 6 -4.20 -4.05 15.87
N HIS A 7 -3.78 -5.26 15.52
CA HIS A 7 -2.42 -5.73 15.86
C HIS A 7 -1.35 -5.09 14.99
N ARG A 8 -1.73 -4.54 13.85
CA ARG A 8 -0.86 -3.86 12.89
C ARG A 8 -1.39 -2.46 12.61
N LEU A 9 -0.51 -1.46 12.60
CA LEU A 9 -0.82 -0.06 12.28
C LEU A 9 -0.66 0.22 10.79
N SER A 10 0.31 -0.40 10.14
CA SER A 10 0.56 -0.27 8.71
C SER A 10 -0.48 -0.98 7.85
N PHE A 11 -0.56 -0.62 6.57
CA PHE A 11 -1.47 -1.20 5.58
C PHE A 11 -0.68 -2.04 4.56
N ILE A 12 -1.24 -3.19 4.19
CA ILE A 12 -0.68 -4.06 3.15
C ILE A 12 -1.44 -3.87 1.85
N ILE A 13 -0.69 -3.49 0.82
CA ILE A 13 -1.16 -3.42 -0.56
C ILE A 13 -0.66 -4.67 -1.29
N ALA A 14 -1.57 -5.50 -1.80
CA ALA A 14 -1.20 -6.68 -2.58
C ALA A 14 -1.58 -6.48 -4.05
N THR A 15 -0.62 -6.69 -4.95
CA THR A 15 -0.90 -6.65 -6.39
C THR A 15 -1.58 -7.95 -6.82
N LEU A 16 -2.76 -7.83 -7.43
CA LEU A 16 -3.45 -8.95 -8.03
C LEU A 16 -2.87 -9.26 -9.41
N GLY A 17 -2.79 -10.54 -9.73
CA GLY A 17 -2.22 -11.01 -11.00
C GLY A 17 -2.55 -12.49 -11.23
N PRO A 18 -1.89 -13.16 -12.18
CA PRO A 18 -2.15 -14.56 -12.53
C PRO A 18 -2.18 -15.52 -11.34
N SER A 19 -1.37 -15.28 -10.31
CA SER A 19 -1.35 -16.14 -9.09
C SER A 19 -2.61 -15.99 -8.23
N THR A 20 -3.38 -14.92 -8.41
CA THR A 20 -4.60 -14.63 -7.65
C THR A 20 -5.86 -14.60 -8.51
N ASP A 21 -5.77 -14.91 -9.82
CA ASP A 21 -6.94 -15.02 -10.71
C ASP A 21 -7.81 -16.25 -10.36
N ASN A 22 -7.27 -17.18 -9.59
CA ASN A 22 -8.05 -18.26 -9.00
C ASN A 22 -8.72 -17.76 -7.71
N GLU A 23 -10.05 -17.89 -7.62
CA GLU A 23 -10.85 -17.42 -6.49
C GLU A 23 -10.37 -17.98 -5.14
N LYS A 24 -9.97 -19.24 -5.09
CA LYS A 24 -9.46 -19.87 -3.86
C LYS A 24 -8.17 -19.25 -3.39
N GLU A 25 -7.23 -18.98 -4.29
CA GLU A 25 -5.96 -18.33 -3.96
C GLU A 25 -6.17 -16.89 -3.53
N LEU A 26 -7.06 -16.16 -4.23
CA LEU A 26 -7.46 -14.81 -3.84
C LEU A 26 -8.03 -14.79 -2.41
N ILE A 27 -8.96 -15.69 -2.10
CA ILE A 27 -9.55 -15.79 -0.76
C ILE A 27 -8.49 -16.12 0.28
N THR A 28 -7.59 -17.07 -0.03
CA THR A 28 -6.51 -17.46 0.88
C THR A 28 -5.59 -16.28 1.17
N MET A 29 -5.29 -15.47 0.16
CA MET A 29 -4.48 -14.26 0.33
C MET A 29 -5.22 -13.17 1.12
N LEU A 30 -6.49 -12.91 0.80
CA LEU A 30 -7.33 -11.94 1.54
C LEU A 30 -7.41 -12.28 3.03
N MET A 31 -7.44 -13.56 3.36
CA MET A 31 -7.54 -14.07 4.73
C MET A 31 -6.17 -14.35 5.36
N ALA A 32 -5.07 -14.05 4.66
CA ALA A 32 -3.73 -14.26 5.18
C ALA A 32 -3.48 -13.32 6.37
N GLY A 33 -3.31 -13.87 7.55
CA GLY A 33 -3.19 -13.12 8.80
C GLY A 33 -4.42 -13.20 9.71
N ILE A 34 -5.62 -13.28 9.19
CA ILE A 34 -6.88 -13.32 9.96
C ILE A 34 -7.02 -14.59 10.85
N ALA A 35 -6.24 -15.63 10.59
CA ALA A 35 -6.27 -16.88 11.36
C ALA A 35 -5.97 -16.73 12.87
N ARG A 36 -5.54 -15.56 13.31
CA ARG A 36 -5.29 -15.20 14.72
C ARG A 36 -6.36 -14.29 15.33
N GLN A 37 -7.58 -14.33 14.84
CA GLN A 37 -8.79 -13.62 15.37
C GLN A 37 -8.86 -12.10 15.14
N TRP A 38 -7.79 -11.39 14.73
CA TRP A 38 -7.78 -9.91 14.77
C TRP A 38 -6.89 -9.25 13.71
N THR A 39 -6.42 -9.95 12.68
CA THR A 39 -5.50 -9.38 11.73
C THR A 39 -6.14 -9.09 10.39
N ASP A 40 -5.83 -7.96 9.94
CA ASP A 40 -6.17 -7.31 8.71
C ASP A 40 -5.31 -7.94 7.60
N GLY A 41 -5.76 -8.90 6.86
CA GLY A 41 -5.02 -9.49 5.74
C GLY A 41 -4.58 -8.40 4.72
N VAL A 42 -5.10 -8.45 3.51
CA VAL A 42 -4.89 -7.40 2.51
C VAL A 42 -5.84 -6.24 2.76
N ASP A 43 -5.30 -5.04 2.93
CA ASP A 43 -6.10 -3.80 3.09
C ASP A 43 -6.46 -3.20 1.73
N ILE A 44 -5.54 -3.25 0.77
CA ILE A 44 -5.69 -2.61 -0.53
C ILE A 44 -5.26 -3.59 -1.63
N ALA A 45 -6.13 -3.82 -2.61
CA ALA A 45 -5.77 -4.56 -3.82
C ALA A 45 -5.23 -3.60 -4.88
N ARG A 46 -3.99 -3.77 -5.28
CA ARG A 46 -3.41 -3.08 -6.43
C ARG A 46 -3.67 -3.88 -7.69
N ILE A 47 -4.24 -3.22 -8.70
CA ILE A 47 -4.61 -3.81 -9.98
C ILE A 47 -3.92 -3.05 -11.09
N LEU A 48 -3.21 -3.78 -11.95
CA LEU A 48 -2.48 -3.18 -13.06
C LEU A 48 -3.41 -3.01 -14.27
N TYR A 49 -3.56 -1.77 -14.71
CA TYR A 49 -4.29 -1.44 -15.93
C TYR A 49 -3.61 -2.01 -17.19
N SER A 50 -2.27 -2.13 -17.17
CA SER A 50 -1.48 -2.72 -18.24
C SER A 50 -1.81 -4.18 -18.57
N ASP A 51 -2.51 -4.90 -17.69
CA ASP A 51 -3.00 -6.25 -17.96
C ASP A 51 -4.22 -6.27 -18.91
N GLY A 52 -4.75 -5.10 -19.26
CA GLY A 52 -5.91 -4.88 -20.12
C GLY A 52 -7.21 -4.63 -19.37
N ASN A 53 -8.10 -3.83 -19.97
CA ASN A 53 -9.33 -3.35 -19.35
C ASN A 53 -10.22 -4.47 -18.83
N ASP A 54 -10.45 -5.52 -19.63
CA ASP A 54 -11.34 -6.64 -19.25
C ASP A 54 -10.77 -7.41 -18.05
N VAL A 55 -9.44 -7.64 -18.04
CA VAL A 55 -8.76 -8.34 -16.95
C VAL A 55 -8.78 -7.49 -15.68
N ALA A 56 -8.43 -6.22 -15.79
CA ALA A 56 -8.46 -5.29 -14.66
C ALA A 56 -9.86 -5.19 -14.05
N LYS A 57 -10.90 -5.02 -14.90
CA LYS A 57 -12.30 -4.97 -14.45
C LYS A 57 -12.73 -6.26 -13.77
N SER A 58 -12.41 -7.41 -14.35
CA SER A 58 -12.72 -8.71 -13.77
C SER A 58 -12.10 -8.87 -12.38
N ARG A 59 -10.81 -8.51 -12.20
CA ARG A 59 -10.15 -8.57 -10.89
C ARG A 59 -10.78 -7.63 -9.87
N ILE A 60 -11.15 -6.41 -10.28
CA ILE A 60 -11.85 -5.44 -9.43
C ILE A 60 -13.18 -6.03 -8.94
N ASP A 61 -13.98 -6.56 -9.86
CA ASP A 61 -15.32 -7.09 -9.56
C ASP A 61 -15.22 -8.29 -8.61
N ILE A 62 -14.35 -9.25 -8.90
CA ILE A 62 -14.14 -10.44 -8.05
C ILE A 62 -13.62 -10.02 -6.67
N PHE A 63 -12.64 -9.12 -6.60
CA PHE A 63 -12.10 -8.65 -5.32
C PHE A 63 -13.18 -7.96 -4.46
N ARG A 64 -13.95 -7.07 -5.04
CA ARG A 64 -15.06 -6.39 -4.35
C ARG A 64 -16.12 -7.39 -3.86
N GLU A 65 -16.47 -8.36 -4.69
CA GLU A 65 -17.41 -9.41 -4.33
C GLU A 65 -16.91 -10.24 -3.15
N GLN A 66 -15.65 -10.70 -3.21
CA GLN A 66 -15.06 -11.54 -2.17
C GLN A 66 -14.86 -10.78 -0.85
N SER A 67 -14.47 -9.51 -0.92
CA SER A 67 -14.37 -8.63 0.25
C SER A 67 -15.74 -8.40 0.90
N LYS A 68 -16.76 -8.09 0.10
CA LYS A 68 -18.15 -7.91 0.59
C LYS A 68 -18.70 -9.18 1.24
N LYS A 69 -18.52 -10.35 0.61
CA LYS A 69 -18.97 -11.65 1.16
C LYS A 69 -18.37 -11.94 2.55
N ARG A 70 -17.19 -11.39 2.84
CA ARG A 70 -16.46 -11.61 4.09
C ARG A 70 -16.52 -10.44 5.06
N ASN A 71 -17.27 -9.40 4.68
CA ASN A 71 -17.39 -8.16 5.47
C ASN A 71 -16.02 -7.52 5.78
N LEU A 72 -15.13 -7.52 4.79
CA LEU A 72 -13.81 -6.89 4.88
C LEU A 72 -13.90 -5.44 4.42
N SER A 73 -13.21 -4.54 5.12
CA SER A 73 -13.01 -3.15 4.72
C SER A 73 -11.74 -3.07 3.89
N THR A 74 -11.88 -3.12 2.58
CA THR A 74 -10.75 -3.12 1.64
C THR A 74 -10.94 -2.04 0.58
N SER A 75 -9.84 -1.62 -0.06
CA SER A 75 -9.82 -0.61 -1.12
C SER A 75 -9.20 -1.16 -2.41
N ILE A 76 -9.52 -0.52 -3.54
CA ILE A 76 -8.91 -0.76 -4.85
C ILE A 76 -7.91 0.34 -5.14
N TYR A 77 -6.73 -0.05 -5.57
CA TYR A 77 -5.68 0.80 -6.08
C TYR A 77 -5.41 0.45 -7.55
N LEU A 78 -5.89 1.29 -8.47
CA LEU A 78 -5.65 1.13 -9.90
C LEU A 78 -4.32 1.78 -10.27
N ASP A 79 -3.45 1.01 -10.90
CA ASP A 79 -2.11 1.42 -11.24
C ASP A 79 -1.76 1.09 -12.70
N SER A 80 -0.91 1.89 -13.32
CA SER A 80 -0.47 1.72 -14.70
C SER A 80 0.94 2.26 -14.90
N ASP A 81 1.71 1.62 -15.77
CA ASP A 81 3.00 2.14 -16.22
C ASP A 81 2.83 3.25 -17.28
N ASP A 82 1.75 3.19 -18.09
CA ASP A 82 1.31 4.25 -19.02
C ASP A 82 0.05 4.93 -18.45
N ASN A 83 0.25 5.69 -17.39
CA ASN A 83 -0.79 6.14 -16.49
C ASN A 83 -1.29 7.57 -16.74
N ASN A 84 -0.93 8.18 -17.86
CA ASN A 84 -1.34 9.55 -18.17
C ASN A 84 -2.29 9.64 -19.39
N SER A 85 -2.79 8.48 -19.88
CA SER A 85 -3.68 8.44 -21.02
C SER A 85 -5.14 8.77 -20.66
N ASP A 86 -5.88 9.37 -21.59
CA ASP A 86 -7.33 9.60 -21.40
C ASP A 86 -8.10 8.28 -21.24
N ASP A 87 -7.65 7.19 -21.86
CA ASP A 87 -8.26 5.85 -21.71
C ASP A 87 -8.14 5.33 -20.29
N TYR A 88 -6.98 5.51 -19.65
CA TYR A 88 -6.76 5.14 -18.25
C TYR A 88 -7.66 5.96 -17.30
N ILE A 89 -7.76 7.28 -17.55
CA ILE A 89 -8.63 8.18 -16.78
C ILE A 89 -10.10 7.78 -16.93
N ASN A 90 -10.55 7.52 -18.17
CA ASN A 90 -11.92 7.10 -18.45
C ASN A 90 -12.26 5.77 -17.78
N PHE A 91 -11.35 4.79 -17.87
CA PHE A 91 -11.51 3.51 -17.19
C PHE A 91 -11.58 3.69 -15.65
N GLY A 92 -10.71 4.51 -15.08
CA GLY A 92 -10.77 4.84 -13.64
C GLY A 92 -12.10 5.46 -13.24
N ASN A 93 -12.62 6.42 -14.02
CA ASN A 93 -13.93 7.03 -13.78
C ASN A 93 -15.12 6.05 -13.97
N GLU A 94 -14.94 4.99 -14.78
CA GLU A 94 -15.94 3.92 -14.92
C GLU A 94 -15.95 3.00 -13.70
N VAL A 95 -14.77 2.51 -13.29
CA VAL A 95 -14.68 1.48 -12.24
C VAL A 95 -14.62 2.06 -10.83
N LEU A 96 -14.35 3.36 -10.70
CA LEU A 96 -14.29 4.11 -9.43
C LEU A 96 -13.43 3.41 -8.37
N PRO A 97 -12.12 3.26 -8.60
CA PRO A 97 -11.21 2.78 -7.56
C PRO A 97 -11.05 3.84 -6.47
N GLU A 98 -10.62 3.46 -5.29
CA GLU A 98 -10.31 4.40 -4.22
C GLU A 98 -9.03 5.19 -4.49
N ILE A 99 -8.05 4.60 -5.21
CA ILE A 99 -6.76 5.22 -5.51
C ILE A 99 -6.39 5.00 -6.98
N MET A 100 -5.82 6.02 -7.63
CA MET A 100 -5.21 5.93 -8.96
C MET A 100 -3.81 6.53 -8.96
N THR A 101 -2.87 5.87 -9.68
CA THR A 101 -1.48 6.34 -9.81
C THR A 101 -1.26 7.15 -11.07
N PHE A 102 -0.43 8.19 -10.95
CA PHE A 102 0.05 9.00 -12.06
C PHE A 102 1.56 9.25 -11.96
N ASP A 103 2.22 9.28 -13.11
CA ASP A 103 3.65 9.59 -13.19
C ASP A 103 3.86 11.11 -13.18
N ILE A 104 4.90 11.56 -12.47
CA ILE A 104 5.22 12.99 -12.32
C ILE A 104 6.08 13.55 -13.47
N SER A 105 6.52 12.71 -14.39
CA SER A 105 7.47 13.11 -15.47
C SER A 105 6.98 14.23 -16.39
N ASN A 106 5.66 14.43 -16.48
CA ASN A 106 5.05 15.48 -17.31
C ASN A 106 4.88 16.84 -16.59
N GLY A 107 5.32 16.94 -15.35
CA GLY A 107 5.28 18.17 -14.57
C GLY A 107 3.94 18.44 -13.86
N ILE A 108 3.97 19.38 -12.92
CA ILE A 108 2.87 19.66 -11.99
C ILE A 108 1.60 20.19 -12.67
N ASP A 109 1.72 21.04 -13.70
CA ASP A 109 0.55 21.59 -14.38
C ASP A 109 -0.22 20.52 -15.16
N PHE A 110 0.49 19.58 -15.76
CA PHE A 110 -0.12 18.43 -16.42
C PHE A 110 -0.83 17.53 -15.39
N PHE A 111 -0.19 17.29 -14.26
CA PHE A 111 -0.76 16.51 -13.15
C PHE A 111 -2.07 17.13 -12.62
N LYS A 112 -2.10 18.47 -12.40
CA LYS A 112 -3.31 19.18 -12.00
C LYS A 112 -4.44 19.06 -13.05
N THR A 113 -4.07 19.09 -14.34
CA THR A 113 -5.03 18.88 -15.43
C THR A 113 -5.65 17.49 -15.38
N ILE A 114 -4.84 16.44 -15.17
CA ILE A 114 -5.33 15.06 -15.01
C ILE A 114 -6.25 14.95 -13.80
N LYS A 115 -5.80 15.44 -12.66
CA LYS A 115 -6.58 15.40 -11.40
C LYS A 115 -7.96 16.03 -11.58
N SER A 116 -8.07 17.12 -12.34
CA SER A 116 -9.35 17.78 -12.60
C SER A 116 -10.34 16.95 -13.46
N LYS A 117 -9.87 15.90 -14.13
CA LYS A 117 -10.71 14.99 -14.94
C LYS A 117 -11.22 13.79 -14.14
N LEU A 118 -10.71 13.55 -12.94
CA LEU A 118 -11.08 12.43 -12.11
C LEU A 118 -12.37 12.69 -11.33
N ALA A 119 -13.10 11.63 -11.02
CA ALA A 119 -14.20 11.70 -10.08
C ALA A 119 -13.69 12.09 -8.68
N GLU A 120 -14.41 12.96 -7.97
CA GLU A 120 -14.01 13.51 -6.66
C GLU A 120 -13.75 12.46 -5.57
N CYS A 121 -14.28 11.25 -5.72
CA CYS A 121 -14.06 10.15 -4.77
C CYS A 121 -12.74 9.41 -4.98
N ILE A 122 -12.03 9.67 -6.09
CA ILE A 122 -10.77 8.99 -6.42
C ILE A 122 -9.61 9.78 -5.82
N LYS A 123 -8.86 9.13 -4.95
CA LYS A 123 -7.61 9.66 -4.39
C LYS A 123 -6.47 9.47 -5.38
N VAL A 124 -5.54 10.40 -5.36
CA VAL A 124 -4.45 10.41 -6.32
C VAL A 124 -3.15 9.99 -5.66
N CYS A 125 -2.46 9.05 -6.31
CA CYS A 125 -1.12 8.61 -5.95
C CYS A 125 -0.12 9.09 -7.02
N VAL A 126 0.99 9.68 -6.62
CA VAL A 126 2.11 9.97 -7.51
C VAL A 126 3.16 8.86 -7.42
N ARG A 127 3.73 8.48 -8.58
CA ARG A 127 4.83 7.51 -8.62
C ARG A 127 6.15 8.25 -8.77
N ILE A 128 7.06 8.03 -7.83
CA ILE A 128 8.38 8.63 -7.78
C ILE A 128 9.42 7.55 -8.05
N LYS A 129 10.11 7.66 -9.18
CA LYS A 129 11.19 6.75 -9.60
C LYS A 129 12.55 7.43 -9.48
N ASN A 130 13.62 6.65 -9.57
CA ASN A 130 14.98 7.19 -9.67
C ASN A 130 15.07 8.25 -10.78
N GLY A 131 15.67 9.40 -10.45
CA GLY A 131 15.76 10.56 -11.36
C GLY A 131 14.57 11.54 -11.30
N HIS A 132 13.51 11.24 -10.56
CA HIS A 132 12.35 12.15 -10.38
C HIS A 132 12.45 12.99 -9.10
N VAL A 133 13.52 12.88 -8.35
CA VAL A 133 13.72 13.71 -7.16
C VAL A 133 14.22 15.09 -7.60
N THR A 134 13.31 16.04 -7.66
CA THR A 134 13.51 17.41 -8.13
C THR A 134 13.12 18.41 -7.05
N GLU A 135 13.47 19.68 -7.23
CA GLU A 135 13.13 20.75 -6.26
C GLU A 135 11.62 20.95 -6.13
N ASP A 136 10.84 20.69 -7.19
CA ASP A 136 9.39 20.84 -7.26
C ASP A 136 8.61 19.60 -6.76
N LEU A 137 9.29 18.60 -6.19
CA LEU A 137 8.63 17.38 -5.71
C LEU A 137 7.59 17.67 -4.61
N ASP A 138 7.83 18.69 -3.77
CA ASP A 138 6.88 19.06 -2.72
C ASP A 138 5.57 19.61 -3.29
N ASP A 139 5.58 20.22 -4.47
CA ASP A 139 4.36 20.68 -5.14
C ASP A 139 3.45 19.49 -5.52
N PHE A 140 4.05 18.36 -5.87
CA PHE A 140 3.28 17.12 -6.09
C PHE A 140 2.73 16.56 -4.79
N PHE A 141 3.51 16.57 -3.70
CA PHE A 141 3.03 16.09 -2.41
C PHE A 141 1.84 16.91 -1.88
N ILE A 142 1.80 18.21 -2.14
CA ILE A 142 0.66 19.10 -1.78
C ILE A 142 -0.60 18.71 -2.56
N GLU A 143 -0.45 18.24 -3.79
CA GLU A 143 -1.58 17.96 -4.70
C GLU A 143 -2.06 16.51 -4.65
N CYS A 144 -1.33 15.58 -4.05
CA CYS A 144 -1.70 14.17 -4.02
C CYS A 144 -2.02 13.65 -2.61
N ASP A 145 -2.70 12.52 -2.53
CA ASP A 145 -3.03 11.83 -1.28
C ASP A 145 -1.97 10.80 -0.91
N TYR A 146 -1.32 10.23 -1.92
CA TYR A 146 -0.32 9.16 -1.76
C TYR A 146 0.88 9.37 -2.66
N SER A 147 2.03 8.85 -2.24
CA SER A 147 3.23 8.78 -3.06
C SER A 147 3.83 7.37 -3.05
N MET A 148 3.83 6.69 -4.20
CA MET A 148 4.54 5.42 -4.34
C MET A 148 6.00 5.69 -4.64
N ILE A 149 6.87 5.28 -3.73
CA ILE A 149 8.30 5.57 -3.75
C ILE A 149 9.05 4.34 -4.24
N GLU A 150 9.63 4.45 -5.44
CA GLU A 150 10.44 3.43 -6.11
C GLU A 150 11.88 3.95 -6.25
N LEU A 151 12.51 4.26 -5.14
CA LEU A 151 13.86 4.83 -5.06
C LEU A 151 14.80 3.90 -4.30
N ASP A 152 16.10 4.04 -4.56
CA ASP A 152 17.11 3.42 -3.72
C ASP A 152 17.01 3.92 -2.27
N SER A 153 17.18 3.04 -1.30
CA SER A 153 17.08 3.36 0.14
C SER A 153 17.94 4.55 0.56
N LYS A 154 19.12 4.68 -0.03
CA LYS A 154 20.01 5.82 0.21
C LYS A 154 19.39 7.15 -0.22
N VAL A 155 18.73 7.19 -1.38
CA VAL A 155 18.05 8.41 -1.89
C VAL A 155 16.87 8.76 -1.00
N ILE A 156 16.10 7.77 -0.57
CA ILE A 156 14.96 7.97 0.35
C ILE A 156 15.44 8.65 1.63
N HIS A 157 16.53 8.16 2.20
CA HIS A 157 17.09 8.66 3.45
C HIS A 157 17.72 10.06 3.30
N ASP A 158 18.61 10.22 2.32
CA ASP A 158 19.36 11.47 2.12
C ASP A 158 18.45 12.67 1.81
N ASP A 159 17.36 12.47 1.07
CA ASP A 159 16.42 13.52 0.67
C ASP A 159 15.22 13.68 1.62
N ASN A 160 15.17 12.90 2.71
CA ASN A 160 14.05 12.91 3.66
C ASN A 160 12.67 12.78 3.00
N ILE A 161 12.58 12.00 1.93
CA ILE A 161 11.38 11.90 1.08
C ILE A 161 10.12 11.54 1.89
N VAL A 162 10.22 10.57 2.79
CA VAL A 162 9.12 10.13 3.65
C VAL A 162 8.61 11.27 4.53
N LYS A 163 9.52 12.00 5.15
CA LYS A 163 9.18 13.13 6.00
C LYS A 163 8.52 14.26 5.20
N ARG A 164 9.10 14.64 4.05
CA ARG A 164 8.56 15.65 3.14
C ARG A 164 7.15 15.30 2.67
N SER A 165 6.93 14.03 2.27
CA SER A 165 5.62 13.54 1.88
C SER A 165 4.60 13.72 3.02
N LYS A 166 4.91 13.24 4.22
CA LYS A 166 4.01 13.33 5.38
C LYS A 166 3.74 14.76 5.85
N GLU A 167 4.72 15.64 5.81
CA GLU A 167 4.55 17.06 6.14
C GLU A 167 3.55 17.76 5.22
N ASN A 168 3.39 17.25 3.99
CA ASN A 168 2.41 17.72 3.02
C ASN A 168 1.09 16.91 3.01
N ASN A 169 0.85 16.05 4.01
CA ASN A 169 -0.31 15.16 4.13
C ASN A 169 -0.44 14.17 2.97
N CYS A 170 0.66 13.82 2.32
CA CYS A 170 0.74 12.80 1.30
C CYS A 170 1.33 11.53 1.92
N GLU A 171 0.57 10.43 1.93
CA GLU A 171 0.99 9.19 2.58
C GLU A 171 1.95 8.39 1.70
N PRO A 172 3.19 8.12 2.16
CA PRO A 172 4.18 7.39 1.37
C PRO A 172 3.89 5.88 1.36
N ILE A 173 3.98 5.29 0.16
CA ILE A 173 3.87 3.85 -0.08
C ILE A 173 5.25 3.31 -0.45
N TYR A 174 5.72 2.31 0.28
CA TYR A 174 6.94 1.58 -0.05
C TYR A 174 6.61 0.38 -0.95
N LEU A 175 7.28 0.26 -2.09
CA LEU A 175 7.19 -0.93 -2.93
C LEU A 175 8.25 -1.95 -2.48
N ALA A 176 7.83 -2.93 -1.70
CA ALA A 176 8.68 -3.98 -1.20
C ALA A 176 9.03 -4.99 -2.31
N LEU A 177 10.29 -5.43 -2.31
CA LEU A 177 10.77 -6.50 -3.17
C LEU A 177 11.27 -7.65 -2.28
N ILE A 178 10.65 -8.83 -2.42
CA ILE A 178 11.01 -10.02 -1.63
C ILE A 178 11.32 -11.19 -2.59
N PRO A 179 12.45 -11.12 -3.33
CA PRO A 179 12.77 -12.10 -4.36
C PRO A 179 12.88 -13.54 -3.85
N THR A 180 13.15 -13.75 -2.56
CA THR A 180 13.19 -15.11 -1.99
C THR A 180 11.82 -15.77 -1.95
N LEU A 181 10.73 -15.02 -1.80
CA LEU A 181 9.36 -15.53 -1.85
C LEU A 181 8.92 -15.93 -3.26
N MET A 182 9.61 -15.47 -4.30
CA MET A 182 9.44 -15.97 -5.67
C MET A 182 10.00 -17.39 -5.87
N LYS A 183 10.90 -17.83 -4.99
CA LYS A 183 11.61 -19.12 -5.08
C LYS A 183 11.20 -20.11 -3.99
N GLY A 184 10.68 -19.62 -2.87
CA GLY A 184 10.36 -20.45 -1.71
C GLY A 184 9.37 -19.77 -0.75
N GLN A 185 9.11 -20.43 0.36
CA GLN A 185 8.16 -19.95 1.38
C GLN A 185 8.80 -19.16 2.53
N VAL A 186 10.10 -18.94 2.45
CA VAL A 186 10.86 -18.33 3.54
C VAL A 186 11.66 -17.16 2.99
N GLN A 187 11.42 -16.00 3.55
CA GLN A 187 12.17 -14.77 3.26
C GLN A 187 13.58 -14.81 3.88
N SER A 188 14.48 -14.02 3.32
CA SER A 188 15.84 -13.86 3.87
C SER A 188 15.82 -12.92 5.09
N ARG A 189 16.92 -12.95 5.85
CA ARG A 189 17.13 -12.01 6.97
C ARG A 189 17.22 -10.56 6.48
N ASP A 190 17.89 -10.36 5.36
CA ASP A 190 18.12 -9.02 4.80
C ASP A 190 16.81 -8.40 4.33
N GLU A 191 15.93 -9.18 3.68
CA GLU A 191 14.58 -8.74 3.30
C GLU A 191 13.74 -8.37 4.53
N ASN A 192 13.80 -9.16 5.60
CA ASN A 192 13.10 -8.84 6.84
C ASN A 192 13.61 -7.55 7.48
N PHE A 193 14.93 -7.36 7.47
CA PHE A 193 15.55 -6.16 8.02
C PHE A 193 15.18 -4.93 7.21
N GLU A 194 15.20 -5.02 5.87
CA GLU A 194 14.82 -3.93 4.98
C GLU A 194 13.36 -3.49 5.22
N ILE A 195 12.43 -4.43 5.29
CA ILE A 195 11.01 -4.10 5.56
C ILE A 195 10.83 -3.49 6.95
N GLY A 196 11.48 -4.07 7.96
CA GLY A 196 11.43 -3.53 9.32
C GLY A 196 11.96 -2.10 9.41
N HIS A 197 13.10 -1.85 8.76
CA HIS A 197 13.71 -0.53 8.69
C HIS A 197 12.85 0.49 7.94
N THR A 198 12.24 0.09 6.83
CA THR A 198 11.28 0.92 6.07
C THR A 198 10.12 1.38 6.94
N LEU A 199 9.59 0.49 7.75
CA LEU A 199 8.56 0.85 8.73
C LEU A 199 9.09 1.85 9.76
N GLU A 200 10.31 1.69 10.26
CA GLU A 200 10.95 2.63 11.20
C GLU A 200 11.18 4.01 10.59
N GLU A 201 11.47 4.09 9.30
CA GLU A 201 11.57 5.35 8.55
C GLU A 201 10.23 6.09 8.40
N GLY A 202 9.12 5.42 8.67
CA GLY A 202 7.80 6.05 8.70
C GLY A 202 6.88 5.68 7.55
N PHE A 203 7.20 4.70 6.73
CA PHE A 203 6.23 4.16 5.79
C PHE A 203 5.14 3.41 6.54
N ASP A 204 3.89 3.77 6.31
CA ASP A 204 2.73 3.08 6.91
C ASP A 204 1.96 2.25 5.86
N LEU A 205 2.35 2.32 4.58
CA LEU A 205 1.80 1.49 3.50
C LEU A 205 2.93 0.72 2.81
N ILE A 206 2.78 -0.61 2.76
CA ILE A 206 3.74 -1.51 2.09
C ILE A 206 3.04 -2.23 0.94
N ALA A 207 3.54 -2.03 -0.27
CA ALA A 207 3.02 -2.67 -1.47
C ALA A 207 3.88 -3.88 -1.87
N LEU A 208 3.23 -5.02 -2.08
CA LEU A 208 3.78 -6.23 -2.68
C LEU A 208 3.44 -6.26 -4.16
N TYR A 209 4.37 -6.71 -5.00
CA TYR A 209 4.16 -6.76 -6.44
C TYR A 209 4.29 -8.19 -6.99
N GLN A 210 5.51 -8.59 -7.36
CA GLN A 210 5.74 -9.86 -8.04
C GLN A 210 5.35 -11.06 -7.17
N GLU A 211 5.57 -10.96 -5.88
CA GLU A 211 5.35 -11.99 -4.89
C GLU A 211 3.86 -12.37 -4.78
N THR A 212 2.98 -11.40 -4.98
CA THR A 212 1.52 -11.60 -4.91
C THR A 212 0.89 -11.77 -6.29
N ALA A 213 1.39 -11.07 -7.32
CA ALA A 213 0.84 -11.12 -8.67
C ALA A 213 1.25 -12.40 -9.44
N HIS A 214 2.50 -12.81 -9.32
CA HIS A 214 3.12 -13.88 -10.10
C HIS A 214 3.80 -14.96 -9.26
N GLY A 215 4.01 -14.71 -7.98
CA GLY A 215 4.68 -15.63 -7.07
C GLY A 215 3.86 -16.88 -6.77
N PRO A 216 4.53 -18.00 -6.43
CA PRO A 216 3.85 -19.26 -6.12
C PRO A 216 3.14 -19.27 -4.75
N TYR A 217 3.38 -18.24 -3.90
CA TYR A 217 2.89 -18.21 -2.53
C TYR A 217 2.32 -16.84 -2.13
N PRO A 218 1.28 -16.29 -2.82
CA PRO A 218 0.78 -14.93 -2.57
C PRO A 218 0.30 -14.73 -1.13
N ALA A 219 -0.43 -15.67 -0.56
CA ALA A 219 -0.89 -15.61 0.83
C ALA A 219 0.27 -15.64 1.85
N ARG A 220 1.35 -16.37 1.56
CA ARG A 220 2.55 -16.38 2.41
C ARG A 220 3.26 -15.04 2.39
N SER A 221 3.30 -14.38 1.22
CA SER A 221 3.92 -13.06 1.07
C SER A 221 3.20 -12.01 1.92
N VAL A 222 1.88 -11.97 1.87
CA VAL A 222 1.06 -11.09 2.72
C VAL A 222 1.29 -11.38 4.21
N LYS A 223 1.25 -12.66 4.60
CA LYS A 223 1.49 -13.06 5.99
C LYS A 223 2.88 -12.69 6.48
N CYS A 224 3.88 -12.76 5.62
CA CYS A 224 5.25 -12.37 5.94
C CYS A 224 5.33 -10.88 6.32
N ILE A 225 4.73 -9.99 5.51
CA ILE A 225 4.69 -8.56 5.80
C ILE A 225 3.91 -8.31 7.09
N ASP A 226 2.77 -8.96 7.29
CA ASP A 226 1.97 -8.84 8.50
C ASP A 226 2.78 -9.19 9.76
N GLU A 227 3.52 -10.31 9.75
CA GLU A 227 4.37 -10.74 10.86
C GLU A 227 5.49 -9.73 11.15
N ILE A 228 6.17 -9.22 10.11
CA ILE A 228 7.26 -8.24 10.26
C ILE A 228 6.70 -6.90 10.79
N SER A 229 5.59 -6.44 10.22
CA SER A 229 4.97 -5.18 10.62
C SER A 229 4.57 -5.19 12.09
N VAL A 230 3.90 -6.24 12.54
CA VAL A 230 3.49 -6.39 13.95
C VAL A 230 4.71 -6.38 14.88
N GLU A 231 5.81 -7.04 14.52
CA GLU A 231 7.02 -7.04 15.36
C GLU A 231 7.74 -5.68 15.37
N SER A 232 7.88 -5.03 14.21
CA SER A 232 8.53 -3.71 14.10
C SER A 232 7.73 -2.62 14.82
N GLU A 233 6.41 -2.65 14.70
CA GLU A 233 5.52 -1.67 15.32
C GLU A 233 5.49 -1.76 16.85
N LYS A 234 5.71 -2.94 17.43
CA LYS A 234 5.90 -3.09 18.89
C LYS A 234 7.11 -2.29 19.40
N LEU A 235 8.14 -2.14 18.58
CA LEU A 235 9.32 -1.35 18.91
C LEU A 235 9.08 0.16 18.76
N ARG A 236 8.15 0.55 17.88
CA ARG A 236 7.72 1.95 17.69
C ARG A 236 6.86 2.47 18.84
N VAL A 237 6.05 1.64 19.47
CA VAL A 237 5.27 2.03 20.63
C VAL A 237 6.26 2.37 21.75
N ASN A 238 6.50 3.67 21.92
CA ASN A 238 7.42 4.20 22.90
C ASN A 238 6.99 3.67 24.27
N PRO A 239 7.77 2.81 24.95
CA PRO A 239 7.39 2.24 26.24
C PRO A 239 7.11 3.33 27.30
N PHE A 240 7.57 4.55 27.06
CA PHE A 240 7.30 5.73 27.87
C PHE A 240 5.87 6.26 27.67
N GLN A 241 5.38 6.24 26.41
CA GLN A 241 4.00 6.67 26.10
C GLN A 241 2.98 5.69 26.68
N ASP A 242 3.24 4.40 26.54
CA ASP A 242 2.39 3.35 27.06
C ASP A 242 2.34 3.38 28.60
N ALA A 243 3.48 3.67 29.25
CA ALA A 243 3.56 3.89 30.70
C ALA A 243 2.83 5.17 31.14
N LEU A 244 2.94 6.25 30.33
CA LEU A 244 2.25 7.52 30.59
C LEU A 244 0.73 7.37 30.42
N ASP A 245 0.28 6.68 29.40
CA ASP A 245 -1.15 6.44 29.15
C ASP A 245 -1.76 5.53 30.20
N LYS A 246 -1.05 4.50 30.64
CA LYS A 246 -1.42 3.68 31.81
C LYS A 246 -1.48 4.52 33.09
N PHE A 247 -0.51 5.38 33.32
CA PHE A 247 -0.49 6.30 34.46
C PHE A 247 -1.67 7.27 34.42
N LEU A 248 -1.91 7.93 33.28
CA LEU A 248 -3.03 8.86 33.09
C LEU A 248 -4.40 8.16 33.19
N SER A 249 -4.52 6.91 32.74
CA SER A 249 -5.75 6.13 32.88
C SER A 249 -6.09 5.81 34.34
N PHE A 250 -5.08 5.70 35.22
CA PHE A 250 -5.26 5.48 36.64
C PHE A 250 -5.90 6.70 37.33
N PHE A 251 -5.62 7.91 36.84
CA PHE A 251 -6.21 9.14 37.38
C PHE A 251 -7.58 9.49 36.79
N LYS A 252 -7.94 8.94 35.63
CA LYS A 252 -9.27 9.14 35.01
C LYS A 252 -10.35 8.22 35.61
N LYS A 253 -9.99 7.28 36.48
CA LYS A 253 -10.91 6.35 37.17
C LYS A 253 -11.27 6.77 38.60
N LYS A 254 -11.03 8.02 38.95
CA LYS A 254 -11.56 8.67 40.17
C LYS A 254 -12.48 9.81 39.71
#